data_2432642f63d0e482f4d2e0d1f9abeff5
#
_entry.id   2432642f63d0e482f4d2e0d1f9abeff5
#
_cell.length_a   1.000
_cell.length_b   1.000
_cell.length_c   1.000
_cell.angle_alpha   90.00
_cell.angle_beta   90.00
_cell.angle_gamma   90.00
#
_symmetry.space_group_name_H-M   'P 1'
#
loop_
_entity.id
_entity.type
_entity.pdbx_description
1 polymer ?
#
loop_
_entity_poly.entity_id
_entity_poly.type
_entity_poly.pdbx_seq_one_letter_code
_entity_poly.pdbx_strand_id
1 'polypeptide(L)'
;MRSLKQSLDAGGHCLLEMPTGTGKTVCLLSLITSYQFANPSAGKLVYCTRTVPEMNHVMEELATVLAYRAEQLALQEEISQDVDMEDISADKNGVSNQAIAESTSENGPLKKKPRKIRGKPKRGREHTMGPITIGKGAGGSGVLALCLSSRRNMCVHERVMAESDREAVDAACRSMTASWVIEQANQRPGSMETCSYYDNFQAAGEATTMPSGVYDLEELKRWGKERGWCPYYLTRQAINHANILVFNYQYMLDPKVAKMVSKELEAESIIVFDEAHNIDSICIEALSVTINDRGLEQATRSLGRLTTEVSRIKSSDSQRLQQEYQNLVNGLIDQGLLEAPANDSGLSSVSLVID
;
A
#
# COMPACT_ATOMS: atom_id res chain seq x y z
N MET A 1 17.19 18.02 0.02
CA MET A 1 17.87 16.91 0.70
C MET A 1 18.23 17.21 2.16
N ARG A 2 19.07 18.23 2.47
CA ARG A 2 19.47 18.52 3.87
C ARG A 2 18.27 18.86 4.76
N SER A 3 17.38 19.75 4.31
CA SER A 3 16.16 20.13 5.05
C SER A 3 15.24 18.93 5.30
N LEU A 4 15.05 18.08 4.29
CA LEU A 4 14.25 16.86 4.44
C LEU A 4 14.85 15.92 5.50
N LYS A 5 16.18 15.69 5.46
CA LYS A 5 16.85 14.88 6.48
C LYS A 5 16.66 15.45 7.89
N GLN A 6 16.83 16.76 8.05
CA GLN A 6 16.61 17.43 9.35
C GLN A 6 15.18 17.24 9.87
N SER A 7 14.17 17.33 8.98
CA SER A 7 12.78 17.09 9.37
C SER A 7 12.52 15.63 9.74
N LEU A 8 13.11 14.68 9.04
CA LEU A 8 13.05 13.25 9.40
C LEU A 8 13.70 12.98 10.75
N ASP A 9 14.88 13.53 11.00
CA ASP A 9 15.60 13.39 12.28
C ASP A 9 14.80 14.00 13.46
N ALA A 10 14.04 15.06 13.19
CA ALA A 10 13.22 15.75 14.19
C ALA A 10 11.81 15.16 14.35
N GLY A 11 11.40 14.19 13.52
CA GLY A 11 10.02 13.67 13.48
C GLY A 11 8.98 14.73 13.13
N GLY A 12 9.38 15.76 12.34
CA GLY A 12 8.56 16.92 12.02
C GLY A 12 8.00 16.92 10.60
N HIS A 13 7.39 18.04 10.22
CA HIS A 13 6.83 18.26 8.88
C HIS A 13 7.80 19.03 8.00
N CYS A 14 7.77 18.80 6.70
CA CYS A 14 8.59 19.48 5.72
C CYS A 14 7.77 19.83 4.48
N LEU A 15 7.78 21.09 4.08
CA LEU A 15 7.25 21.54 2.80
C LEU A 15 8.43 21.84 1.88
N LEU A 16 8.47 21.14 0.75
CA LEU A 16 9.54 21.27 -0.24
C LEU A 16 8.97 21.82 -1.54
N GLU A 17 9.39 23.01 -1.91
CA GLU A 17 9.09 23.57 -3.22
C GLU A 17 10.27 23.31 -4.16
N MET A 18 10.01 22.62 -5.25
CA MET A 18 10.99 22.27 -6.27
C MET A 18 10.37 22.46 -7.67
N PRO A 19 11.06 23.09 -8.61
CA PRO A 19 10.59 23.22 -9.98
C PRO A 19 10.32 21.85 -10.64
N THR A 20 9.43 21.83 -11.63
CA THR A 20 9.17 20.63 -12.43
C THR A 20 10.45 20.19 -13.17
N GLY A 21 10.63 18.87 -13.36
CA GLY A 21 11.78 18.30 -14.08
C GLY A 21 13.11 18.29 -13.30
N THR A 22 13.11 18.65 -12.02
CA THR A 22 14.33 18.64 -11.18
C THR A 22 14.64 17.29 -10.55
N GLY A 23 13.87 16.26 -10.85
CA GLY A 23 14.05 14.92 -10.27
C GLY A 23 13.53 14.81 -8.82
N LYS A 24 12.45 15.54 -8.47
CA LYS A 24 11.83 15.53 -7.13
C LYS A 24 11.62 14.11 -6.61
N THR A 25 10.95 13.27 -7.38
CA THR A 25 10.58 11.89 -7.03
C THR A 25 11.80 11.05 -6.69
N VAL A 26 12.81 11.03 -7.57
CA VAL A 26 14.06 10.30 -7.35
C VAL A 26 14.79 10.79 -6.10
N CYS A 27 14.85 12.12 -5.91
CA CYS A 27 15.49 12.71 -4.74
C CYS A 27 14.80 12.33 -3.44
N LEU A 28 13.46 12.38 -3.40
CA LEU A 28 12.67 12.00 -2.22
C LEU A 28 12.83 10.50 -1.93
N LEU A 29 12.63 9.66 -2.93
CA LEU A 29 12.74 8.21 -2.79
C LEU A 29 14.15 7.79 -2.34
N SER A 30 15.21 8.34 -2.95
CA SER A 30 16.61 8.02 -2.59
C SER A 30 16.92 8.37 -1.14
N LEU A 31 16.49 9.57 -0.68
CA LEU A 31 16.77 9.98 0.69
C LEU A 31 15.95 9.18 1.70
N ILE A 32 14.64 9.06 1.48
CA ILE A 32 13.75 8.45 2.46
C ILE A 32 14.04 6.95 2.58
N THR A 33 14.25 6.23 1.46
CA THR A 33 14.62 4.82 1.53
C THR A 33 15.98 4.61 2.20
N SER A 34 16.96 5.48 1.91
CA SER A 34 18.26 5.44 2.60
C SER A 34 18.12 5.73 4.10
N TYR A 35 17.21 6.62 4.48
CA TYR A 35 16.90 6.91 5.87
C TYR A 35 16.26 5.71 6.58
N GLN A 36 15.29 5.02 5.95
CA GLN A 36 14.69 3.81 6.49
C GLN A 36 15.71 2.68 6.68
N PHE A 37 16.65 2.50 5.74
CA PHE A 37 17.73 1.52 5.89
C PHE A 37 18.70 1.85 7.03
N ALA A 38 18.99 3.14 7.24
CA ALA A 38 19.87 3.59 8.31
C ALA A 38 19.18 3.59 9.70
N ASN A 39 17.86 3.69 9.72
CA ASN A 39 17.06 3.76 10.93
C ASN A 39 15.96 2.69 10.90
N PRO A 40 16.22 1.47 11.36
CA PRO A 40 15.23 0.37 11.36
C PRO A 40 13.95 0.65 12.15
N SER A 41 13.98 1.64 13.04
CA SER A 41 12.80 2.13 13.78
C SER A 41 11.95 3.12 12.99
N ALA A 42 12.42 3.60 11.84
CA ALA A 42 11.60 4.42 10.96
C ALA A 42 10.45 3.59 10.39
N GLY A 43 9.25 4.12 10.49
CA GLY A 43 8.04 3.44 10.00
C GLY A 43 7.99 3.33 8.48
N LYS A 44 6.86 2.87 7.99
CA LYS A 44 6.62 2.67 6.54
C LYS A 44 6.70 3.99 5.77
N LEU A 45 7.20 3.94 4.54
CA LEU A 45 7.05 5.04 3.60
C LEU A 45 5.68 4.93 2.91
N VAL A 46 4.88 5.96 3.03
CA VAL A 46 3.59 6.11 2.34
C VAL A 46 3.70 7.27 1.35
N TYR A 47 3.72 6.95 0.07
CA TYR A 47 3.85 7.93 -1.00
C TYR A 47 2.51 8.14 -1.69
N CYS A 48 1.95 9.33 -1.58
CA CYS A 48 0.63 9.67 -2.08
C CYS A 48 0.73 10.47 -3.37
N THR A 49 0.08 9.99 -4.43
CA THR A 49 0.01 10.62 -5.75
C THR A 49 -1.43 11.03 -6.08
N ARG A 50 -1.59 11.89 -7.06
CA ARG A 50 -2.91 12.32 -7.53
C ARG A 50 -3.56 11.28 -8.44
N THR A 51 -2.80 10.70 -9.36
CA THR A 51 -3.31 9.86 -10.46
C THR A 51 -2.62 8.50 -10.51
N VAL A 52 -3.25 7.53 -11.19
CA VAL A 52 -2.68 6.20 -11.42
C VAL A 52 -1.41 6.24 -12.28
N PRO A 53 -1.32 7.03 -13.37
CA PRO A 53 -0.08 7.16 -14.12
C PRO A 53 1.09 7.69 -13.29
N GLU A 54 0.85 8.69 -12.41
CA GLU A 54 1.88 9.20 -11.50
C GLU A 54 2.32 8.09 -10.51
N MET A 55 1.37 7.30 -9.99
CA MET A 55 1.67 6.18 -9.11
C MET A 55 2.57 5.14 -9.80
N ASN A 56 2.28 4.77 -11.04
CA ASN A 56 3.11 3.84 -11.80
C ASN A 56 4.52 4.42 -12.03
N HIS A 57 4.60 5.71 -12.37
CA HIS A 57 5.89 6.38 -12.51
C HIS A 57 6.72 6.38 -11.22
N VAL A 58 6.08 6.61 -10.07
CA VAL A 58 6.75 6.52 -8.75
C VAL A 58 7.27 5.11 -8.50
N MET A 59 6.52 4.07 -8.87
CA MET A 59 6.96 2.67 -8.73
C MET A 59 8.16 2.34 -9.62
N GLU A 60 8.19 2.83 -10.87
CA GLU A 60 9.32 2.68 -11.79
C GLU A 60 10.58 3.37 -11.26
N GLU A 61 10.44 4.62 -10.80
CA GLU A 61 11.55 5.38 -10.20
C GLU A 61 12.05 4.72 -8.90
N LEU A 62 11.15 4.20 -8.08
CA LEU A 62 11.50 3.47 -6.86
C LEU A 62 12.30 2.21 -7.19
N ALA A 63 11.86 1.44 -8.17
CA ALA A 63 12.59 0.26 -8.63
C ALA A 63 14.01 0.61 -9.10
N THR A 64 14.13 1.70 -9.85
CA THR A 64 15.43 2.23 -10.33
C THR A 64 16.34 2.66 -9.18
N VAL A 65 15.80 3.38 -8.19
CA VAL A 65 16.54 3.84 -7.00
C VAL A 65 17.06 2.65 -6.19
N LEU A 66 16.21 1.66 -5.94
CA LEU A 66 16.57 0.49 -5.15
C LEU A 66 17.57 -0.42 -5.89
N ALA A 67 17.42 -0.59 -7.22
CA ALA A 67 18.36 -1.33 -8.04
C ALA A 67 19.75 -0.66 -8.06
N TYR A 68 19.80 0.66 -8.24
CA TYR A 68 21.04 1.43 -8.18
C TYR A 68 21.72 1.31 -6.80
N ARG A 69 20.93 1.40 -5.72
CA ARG A 69 21.47 1.21 -4.37
C ARG A 69 22.08 -0.17 -4.20
N ALA A 70 21.40 -1.24 -4.64
CA ALA A 70 21.91 -2.61 -4.55
C ALA A 70 23.23 -2.77 -5.32
N GLU A 71 23.31 -2.20 -6.52
CA GLU A 71 24.54 -2.20 -7.34
C GLU A 71 25.70 -1.48 -6.62
N GLN A 72 25.46 -0.31 -6.03
CA GLN A 72 26.49 0.44 -5.32
C GLN A 72 26.98 -0.28 -4.06
N LEU A 73 26.09 -0.94 -3.32
CA LEU A 73 26.48 -1.74 -2.15
C LEU A 73 27.32 -2.96 -2.55
N ALA A 74 26.95 -3.67 -3.61
CA ALA A 74 27.74 -4.79 -4.12
C ALA A 74 29.15 -4.36 -4.53
N LEU A 75 29.29 -3.22 -5.24
CA LEU A 75 30.59 -2.65 -5.60
C LEU A 75 31.43 -2.26 -4.37
N GLN A 76 30.80 -1.76 -3.30
CA GLN A 76 31.52 -1.44 -2.06
C GLN A 76 32.00 -2.70 -1.34
N GLU A 77 31.21 -3.77 -1.34
CA GLU A 77 31.58 -5.05 -0.76
C GLU A 77 32.78 -5.70 -1.53
N GLU A 78 32.77 -5.64 -2.86
CA GLU A 78 33.90 -6.11 -3.69
C GLU A 78 35.19 -5.34 -3.38
N ILE A 79 35.12 -4.00 -3.32
CA ILE A 79 36.29 -3.15 -3.00
C ILE A 79 36.81 -3.47 -1.59
N SER A 80 35.94 -3.69 -0.62
CA SER A 80 36.35 -4.01 0.76
C SER A 80 37.04 -5.37 0.85
N GLN A 81 36.58 -6.37 0.10
CA GLN A 81 37.22 -7.70 0.04
C GLN A 81 38.58 -7.65 -0.61
N ASP A 82 38.76 -6.84 -1.64
CA ASP A 82 40.07 -6.68 -2.31
C ASP A 82 41.10 -6.01 -1.38
N VAL A 83 40.70 -5.03 -0.58
CA VAL A 83 41.56 -4.37 0.42
C VAL A 83 42.00 -5.34 1.52
N ASP A 84 41.08 -6.18 2.02
CA ASP A 84 41.39 -7.18 3.05
C ASP A 84 42.34 -8.29 2.53
N MET A 85 42.28 -8.58 1.22
CA MET A 85 43.19 -9.55 0.58
C MET A 85 44.60 -8.99 0.37
N GLU A 86 44.75 -7.68 0.13
CA GLU A 86 46.06 -7.03 0.00
C GLU A 86 46.79 -6.95 1.34
N ASP A 87 46.10 -6.67 2.44
CA ASP A 87 46.72 -6.64 3.78
C ASP A 87 47.18 -8.00 4.29
N ILE A 88 46.54 -9.09 3.87
CA ILE A 88 46.99 -10.47 4.20
C ILE A 88 48.22 -10.89 3.41
N SER A 89 48.49 -10.26 2.27
CA SER A 89 49.68 -10.54 1.45
C SER A 89 50.94 -9.79 1.89
N ALA A 90 50.80 -8.71 2.64
CA ALA A 90 51.92 -7.89 3.11
C ALA A 90 52.66 -8.47 4.33
N ASP A 91 52.07 -9.39 5.08
CA ASP A 91 52.62 -9.89 6.35
C ASP A 91 53.51 -11.17 6.21
N LYS A 92 53.88 -11.57 4.97
CA LYS A 92 54.71 -12.74 4.72
C LYS A 92 56.13 -12.46 4.26
N ASN A 93 56.58 -11.20 4.17
CA ASN A 93 58.00 -10.93 3.80
C ASN A 93 58.68 -10.05 4.88
N GLY A 94 58.90 -10.64 6.03
CA GLY A 94 59.84 -10.11 7.02
C GLY A 94 61.29 -10.47 6.66
N VAL A 95 62.02 -9.54 6.07
CA VAL A 95 63.51 -9.52 6.19
C VAL A 95 63.96 -8.07 6.22
N SER A 96 64.69 -7.80 7.32
CA SER A 96 65.48 -6.65 7.66
C SER A 96 66.21 -5.94 6.50
N ASN A 97 66.23 -4.60 6.47
CA ASN A 97 67.53 -3.88 6.57
C ASN A 97 67.33 -2.36 6.77
N GLN A 98 68.28 -1.86 7.53
CA GLN A 98 68.48 -0.54 8.03
C GLN A 98 68.74 0.56 6.98
N ALA A 99 68.33 1.77 7.37
CA ALA A 99 69.01 3.09 7.19
C ALA A 99 69.16 3.66 5.75
N ILE A 100 68.67 4.84 5.52
CA ILE A 100 69.43 6.07 5.39
C ILE A 100 68.47 7.24 4.99
N ALA A 101 68.78 8.36 5.57
CA ALA A 101 68.16 9.65 5.62
C ALA A 101 67.89 10.39 4.29
N GLU A 102 66.92 11.37 4.43
CA GLU A 102 66.90 12.69 3.82
C GLU A 102 66.79 12.86 2.30
N SER A 103 65.67 13.43 1.85
CA SER A 103 65.61 14.84 1.36
C SER A 103 64.24 15.18 0.70
N THR A 104 63.67 16.21 1.25
CA THR A 104 62.92 17.36 0.64
C THR A 104 62.07 17.18 -0.61
N SER A 105 60.80 17.54 -0.39
CA SER A 105 59.97 18.48 -1.20
C SER A 105 59.69 18.17 -2.67
N GLU A 106 58.44 18.05 -3.01
CA GLU A 106 57.69 19.07 -3.74
C GLU A 106 56.24 18.59 -4.10
N ASN A 107 55.32 19.47 -3.82
CA ASN A 107 53.91 19.39 -4.14
C ASN A 107 53.65 19.40 -5.65
N GLY A 108 52.80 18.49 -6.14
CA GLY A 108 52.15 18.60 -7.42
C GLY A 108 50.80 17.89 -7.41
N PRO A 109 49.70 18.59 -7.78
CA PRO A 109 48.38 17.96 -7.71
C PRO A 109 48.22 16.94 -8.83
N LEU A 110 47.89 15.69 -8.44
CA LEU A 110 47.48 14.65 -9.36
C LEU A 110 46.22 15.02 -10.09
N LYS A 111 46.29 15.35 -11.36
CA LYS A 111 45.16 15.51 -12.28
C LYS A 111 44.48 14.18 -12.47
N LYS A 112 43.36 13.97 -11.82
CA LYS A 112 42.44 12.85 -12.13
C LYS A 112 41.83 13.11 -13.50
N LYS A 113 42.12 12.26 -14.48
CA LYS A 113 41.48 12.22 -15.80
C LYS A 113 39.98 11.94 -15.60
N PRO A 114 39.07 12.68 -16.25
CA PRO A 114 37.65 12.38 -16.16
C PRO A 114 37.35 11.05 -16.85
N ARG A 115 36.80 10.09 -16.12
CA ARG A 115 36.25 8.87 -16.69
C ARG A 115 35.04 9.24 -17.56
N LYS A 116 35.10 8.91 -18.84
CA LYS A 116 33.98 9.07 -19.78
C LYS A 116 32.75 8.36 -19.23
N ILE A 117 31.74 9.14 -18.90
CA ILE A 117 30.39 8.66 -18.62
C ILE A 117 29.86 8.00 -19.89
N ARG A 118 29.73 6.69 -19.88
CA ARG A 118 29.14 5.90 -20.96
C ARG A 118 27.70 6.32 -21.15
N GLY A 119 27.31 6.54 -22.40
CA GLY A 119 26.11 7.17 -22.88
C GLY A 119 24.81 6.64 -22.28
N LYS A 120 23.82 7.54 -22.26
CA LYS A 120 22.42 7.30 -21.89
C LYS A 120 21.91 6.00 -22.54
N PRO A 121 21.22 5.12 -21.78
CA PRO A 121 20.55 3.98 -22.38
C PRO A 121 19.47 4.46 -23.34
N LYS A 122 19.46 3.93 -24.55
CA LYS A 122 18.47 4.20 -25.58
C LYS A 122 17.10 3.74 -25.06
N ARG A 123 16.13 4.65 -25.01
CA ARG A 123 14.71 4.33 -24.85
C ARG A 123 14.31 3.40 -26.01
N GLY A 124 13.92 2.18 -25.71
CA GLY A 124 13.41 1.24 -26.70
C GLY A 124 13.78 -0.20 -26.33
N ARG A 125 13.18 -0.70 -25.27
CA ARG A 125 12.97 -2.14 -25.05
C ARG A 125 11.75 -2.26 -24.13
N GLU A 126 10.72 -2.92 -24.63
CA GLU A 126 9.67 -3.48 -23.78
C GLU A 126 10.35 -4.43 -22.80
N HIS A 127 10.61 -3.94 -21.59
CA HIS A 127 11.07 -4.76 -20.49
C HIS A 127 9.86 -5.44 -19.86
N THR A 128 9.58 -6.66 -20.28
CA THR A 128 8.95 -7.66 -19.42
C THR A 128 9.96 -8.00 -18.30
N MET A 129 10.21 -7.05 -17.42
CA MET A 129 10.93 -7.31 -16.19
C MET A 129 9.96 -7.99 -15.22
N GLY A 130 10.25 -9.20 -14.80
CA GLY A 130 9.64 -9.77 -13.61
C GLY A 130 9.99 -8.93 -12.38
N PRO A 131 9.31 -9.15 -11.23
CA PRO A 131 9.52 -8.35 -10.03
C PRO A 131 11.02 -8.26 -9.74
N ILE A 132 11.53 -7.03 -9.56
CA ILE A 132 12.94 -6.82 -9.22
C ILE A 132 13.15 -7.40 -7.83
N THR A 133 13.69 -8.60 -7.76
CA THR A 133 14.09 -9.24 -6.50
C THR A 133 15.31 -8.50 -5.99
N ILE A 134 15.11 -7.63 -5.00
CA ILE A 134 16.21 -6.95 -4.33
C ILE A 134 16.83 -7.99 -3.42
N GLY A 135 18.02 -8.47 -3.82
CA GLY A 135 18.77 -9.47 -3.07
C GLY A 135 18.94 -9.07 -1.60
N LYS A 136 19.02 -10.08 -0.74
CA LYS A 136 19.36 -9.90 0.67
C LYS A 136 20.75 -9.28 0.74
N GLY A 137 20.83 -7.96 0.80
CA GLY A 137 22.05 -7.30 1.24
C GLY A 137 22.33 -7.68 2.69
N ALA A 138 23.57 -7.57 3.15
CA ALA A 138 24.12 -8.01 4.43
C ALA A 138 23.43 -7.45 5.70
N GLY A 139 22.12 -7.39 5.73
CA GLY A 139 21.23 -6.92 6.78
C GLY A 139 19.86 -7.59 6.79
N GLY A 140 19.65 -8.64 6.01
CA GLY A 140 18.60 -9.65 6.27
C GLY A 140 17.17 -9.32 5.89
N SER A 141 16.77 -8.09 5.57
CA SER A 141 15.38 -7.73 5.26
C SER A 141 15.26 -7.12 3.87
N GLY A 142 14.72 -7.88 2.95
CA GLY A 142 14.38 -7.36 1.62
C GLY A 142 13.23 -6.35 1.71
N VAL A 143 13.23 -5.33 0.84
CA VAL A 143 12.16 -4.33 0.76
C VAL A 143 10.97 -4.90 0.03
N LEU A 144 9.78 -4.75 0.61
CA LEU A 144 8.50 -4.98 -0.06
C LEU A 144 7.84 -3.63 -0.32
N ALA A 145 7.72 -3.28 -1.60
CA ALA A 145 7.06 -2.07 -2.06
C ALA A 145 5.82 -2.42 -2.90
N LEU A 146 4.69 -1.86 -2.54
CA LEU A 146 3.40 -2.16 -3.14
C LEU A 146 2.67 -0.88 -3.56
N CYS A 147 1.93 -0.95 -4.65
CA CYS A 147 0.94 0.07 -4.97
C CYS A 147 -0.48 -0.44 -4.67
N LEU A 148 -1.35 0.45 -4.20
CA LEU A 148 -2.75 0.16 -3.96
C LEU A 148 -3.63 1.08 -4.79
N SER A 149 -4.59 0.49 -5.50
CA SER A 149 -5.56 1.22 -6.30
C SER A 149 -6.97 0.65 -6.15
N SER A 150 -7.93 1.26 -6.84
CA SER A 150 -9.33 0.80 -6.82
C SER A 150 -9.49 -0.60 -7.42
N ARG A 151 -10.61 -1.26 -7.09
CA ARG A 151 -10.96 -2.55 -7.70
C ARG A 151 -10.95 -2.49 -9.23
N ARG A 152 -11.43 -1.39 -9.82
CA ARG A 152 -11.39 -1.18 -11.27
C ARG A 152 -9.98 -1.33 -11.85
N ASN A 153 -8.96 -0.85 -11.16
CA ASN A 153 -7.58 -0.88 -11.64
C ASN A 153 -6.87 -2.20 -11.32
N MET A 154 -7.34 -2.94 -10.33
CA MET A 154 -6.66 -4.14 -9.81
C MET A 154 -7.40 -5.46 -10.10
N CYS A 155 -8.70 -5.42 -10.43
CA CYS A 155 -9.48 -6.61 -10.67
C CYS A 155 -9.00 -7.34 -11.94
N VAL A 156 -9.03 -8.68 -11.89
CA VAL A 156 -8.67 -9.57 -12.99
C VAL A 156 -9.84 -10.46 -13.43
N HIS A 157 -10.99 -10.33 -12.77
CA HIS A 157 -12.20 -11.11 -13.07
C HIS A 157 -12.93 -10.50 -14.28
N GLU A 158 -13.08 -11.28 -15.35
CA GLU A 158 -13.60 -10.79 -16.65
C GLU A 158 -14.98 -10.13 -16.55
N ARG A 159 -15.92 -10.77 -15.85
CA ARG A 159 -17.27 -10.24 -15.67
C ARG A 159 -17.29 -8.89 -14.94
N VAL A 160 -16.46 -8.73 -13.90
CA VAL A 160 -16.36 -7.49 -13.13
C VAL A 160 -15.73 -6.39 -13.98
N MET A 161 -14.74 -6.75 -14.80
CA MET A 161 -14.04 -5.82 -15.70
C MET A 161 -14.86 -5.43 -16.94
N ALA A 162 -15.94 -6.14 -17.25
CA ALA A 162 -16.88 -5.76 -18.31
C ALA A 162 -17.72 -4.52 -17.95
N GLU A 163 -17.83 -4.19 -16.66
CA GLU A 163 -18.52 -3.00 -16.19
C GLU A 163 -17.76 -1.72 -16.55
N SER A 164 -18.47 -0.72 -17.02
CA SER A 164 -17.87 0.52 -17.54
C SER A 164 -17.54 1.55 -16.47
N ASP A 165 -18.30 1.55 -15.38
CA ASP A 165 -18.22 2.53 -14.31
C ASP A 165 -17.57 1.95 -13.04
N ARG A 166 -16.90 2.82 -12.28
CA ARG A 166 -16.22 2.44 -11.03
C ARG A 166 -17.20 1.89 -9.99
N GLU A 167 -18.35 2.52 -9.86
CA GLU A 167 -19.37 2.09 -8.89
C GLU A 167 -19.99 0.75 -9.29
N ALA A 168 -20.21 0.54 -10.59
CA ALA A 168 -20.69 -0.74 -11.13
C ALA A 168 -19.69 -1.87 -10.91
N VAL A 169 -18.38 -1.62 -11.13
CA VAL A 169 -17.29 -2.56 -10.81
C VAL A 169 -17.29 -2.91 -9.32
N ASP A 170 -17.41 -1.91 -8.46
CA ASP A 170 -17.47 -2.14 -7.00
C ASP A 170 -18.69 -2.93 -6.58
N ALA A 171 -19.86 -2.65 -7.17
CA ALA A 171 -21.10 -3.38 -6.92
C ALA A 171 -21.02 -4.83 -7.42
N ALA A 172 -20.53 -5.04 -8.64
CA ALA A 172 -20.34 -6.38 -9.22
C ALA A 172 -19.35 -7.21 -8.38
N CYS A 173 -18.24 -6.62 -7.95
CA CYS A 173 -17.30 -7.30 -7.06
C CYS A 173 -17.96 -7.69 -5.73
N ARG A 174 -18.67 -6.75 -5.07
CA ARG A 174 -19.33 -7.01 -3.78
C ARG A 174 -20.42 -8.06 -3.89
N SER A 175 -21.15 -8.12 -5.00
CA SER A 175 -22.20 -9.13 -5.22
C SER A 175 -21.64 -10.56 -5.28
N MET A 176 -20.32 -10.74 -5.51
CA MET A 176 -19.65 -12.05 -5.55
C MET A 176 -18.72 -12.30 -4.37
N THR A 177 -18.41 -11.29 -3.53
CA THR A 177 -17.44 -11.41 -2.44
C THR A 177 -18.01 -11.05 -1.07
N ALA A 178 -19.29 -10.67 -0.98
CA ALA A 178 -19.92 -10.38 0.30
C ALA A 178 -20.03 -11.66 1.17
N SER A 179 -19.84 -11.52 2.48
CA SER A 179 -19.87 -12.65 3.41
C SER A 179 -21.14 -13.48 3.33
N TRP A 180 -22.30 -12.80 3.22
CA TRP A 180 -23.60 -13.49 3.07
C TRP A 180 -23.73 -14.26 1.76
N VAL A 181 -23.10 -13.78 0.66
CA VAL A 181 -23.08 -14.51 -0.63
C VAL A 181 -22.28 -15.80 -0.51
N ILE A 182 -21.11 -15.72 0.09
CA ILE A 182 -20.22 -16.87 0.33
C ILE A 182 -20.90 -17.88 1.24
N GLU A 183 -21.52 -17.41 2.31
CA GLU A 183 -22.24 -18.27 3.25
C GLU A 183 -23.41 -19.00 2.57
N GLN A 184 -24.18 -18.29 1.74
CA GLN A 184 -25.28 -18.87 0.99
C GLN A 184 -24.80 -19.86 -0.09
N ALA A 185 -23.69 -19.55 -0.78
CA ALA A 185 -23.08 -20.45 -1.75
C ALA A 185 -22.55 -21.73 -1.08
N ASN A 186 -22.01 -21.63 0.14
CA ASN A 186 -21.56 -22.77 0.93
C ASN A 186 -22.72 -23.65 1.42
N GLN A 187 -23.85 -23.03 1.82
CA GLN A 187 -25.04 -23.77 2.24
C GLN A 187 -25.77 -24.47 1.08
N ARG A 188 -25.75 -23.85 -0.11
CA ARG A 188 -26.40 -24.36 -1.32
C ARG A 188 -25.48 -24.18 -2.53
N PRO A 189 -24.61 -25.14 -2.84
CA PRO A 189 -23.71 -25.07 -3.98
C PRO A 189 -24.48 -24.80 -5.29
N GLY A 190 -24.04 -23.80 -6.03
CA GLY A 190 -24.64 -23.34 -7.28
C GLY A 190 -25.82 -22.35 -7.15
N SER A 191 -26.20 -21.97 -5.94
CA SER A 191 -27.26 -20.95 -5.73
C SER A 191 -26.83 -19.53 -6.02
N MET A 192 -25.55 -19.22 -5.81
CA MET A 192 -24.95 -17.91 -6.01
C MET A 192 -23.61 -18.08 -6.72
N GLU A 193 -23.30 -17.10 -7.56
CA GLU A 193 -21.99 -17.02 -8.22
C GLU A 193 -21.02 -16.27 -7.31
N THR A 194 -19.87 -16.89 -7.03
CA THR A 194 -18.78 -16.31 -6.23
C THR A 194 -17.57 -15.99 -7.09
N CYS A 195 -16.65 -15.18 -6.57
CA CYS A 195 -15.42 -14.84 -7.27
C CYS A 195 -14.32 -15.87 -6.98
N SER A 196 -13.98 -16.74 -7.95
CA SER A 196 -12.96 -17.76 -7.78
C SER A 196 -11.59 -17.21 -7.33
N TYR A 197 -11.19 -16.03 -7.81
CA TYR A 197 -9.96 -15.39 -7.36
C TYR A 197 -9.99 -14.99 -5.88
N TYR A 198 -11.14 -14.54 -5.41
CA TYR A 198 -11.33 -14.19 -4.01
C TYR A 198 -11.41 -15.45 -3.13
N ASP A 199 -12.15 -16.45 -3.56
CA ASP A 199 -12.33 -17.72 -2.84
C ASP A 199 -10.98 -18.45 -2.68
N ASN A 200 -10.19 -18.54 -3.75
CA ASN A 200 -8.85 -19.10 -3.71
C ASN A 200 -7.90 -18.33 -2.80
N PHE A 201 -8.00 -16.99 -2.82
CA PHE A 201 -7.23 -16.14 -1.91
C PHE A 201 -7.59 -16.40 -0.45
N GLN A 202 -8.88 -16.50 -0.13
CA GLN A 202 -9.35 -16.82 1.23
C GLN A 202 -8.92 -18.24 1.66
N ALA A 203 -9.02 -19.20 0.76
CA ALA A 203 -8.61 -20.57 1.03
C ALA A 203 -7.10 -20.71 1.28
N ALA A 204 -6.28 -19.89 0.63
CA ALA A 204 -4.83 -19.87 0.83
C ALA A 204 -4.41 -19.26 2.19
N GLY A 205 -5.23 -18.38 2.78
CA GLY A 205 -5.04 -17.82 4.12
C GLY A 205 -3.64 -17.20 4.33
N GLU A 206 -2.94 -17.64 5.38
CA GLU A 206 -1.60 -17.14 5.72
C GLU A 206 -0.50 -17.50 4.71
N ALA A 207 -0.74 -18.47 3.83
CA ALA A 207 0.19 -18.83 2.77
C ALA A 207 0.29 -17.75 1.65
N THR A 208 -0.55 -16.72 1.69
CA THR A 208 -0.56 -15.61 0.72
C THR A 208 0.52 -14.57 1.01
N THR A 209 1.78 -15.00 1.15
CA THR A 209 2.91 -14.11 1.37
C THR A 209 3.50 -13.66 0.03
N MET A 210 3.88 -12.38 -0.04
CA MET A 210 4.60 -11.83 -1.19
C MET A 210 6.09 -11.74 -0.88
N PRO A 211 6.98 -12.21 -1.78
CA PRO A 211 8.41 -12.03 -1.62
C PRO A 211 8.78 -10.53 -1.69
N SER A 212 9.93 -10.19 -1.12
CA SER A 212 10.49 -8.84 -1.24
C SER A 212 10.67 -8.44 -2.70
N GLY A 213 10.28 -7.23 -3.04
CA GLY A 213 10.31 -6.70 -4.39
C GLY A 213 9.50 -5.42 -4.53
N VAL A 214 9.56 -4.81 -5.69
CA VAL A 214 8.73 -3.66 -6.09
C VAL A 214 7.65 -4.18 -7.02
N TYR A 215 6.39 -3.99 -6.66
CA TYR A 215 5.25 -4.50 -7.43
C TYR A 215 4.35 -3.35 -7.86
N ASP A 216 4.35 -3.07 -9.16
CA ASP A 216 3.40 -2.15 -9.80
C ASP A 216 2.02 -2.80 -10.00
N LEU A 217 1.07 -2.05 -10.57
CA LEU A 217 -0.30 -2.56 -10.78
C LEU A 217 -0.36 -3.75 -11.74
N GLU A 218 0.43 -3.74 -12.79
CA GLU A 218 0.43 -4.80 -13.80
C GLU A 218 1.12 -6.07 -13.27
N GLU A 219 2.16 -5.90 -12.49
CA GLU A 219 2.82 -7.01 -11.79
C GLU A 219 1.92 -7.65 -10.75
N LEU A 220 1.19 -6.86 -9.97
CA LEU A 220 0.21 -7.36 -9.02
C LEU A 220 -0.92 -8.14 -9.70
N LYS A 221 -1.42 -7.65 -10.84
CA LYS A 221 -2.44 -8.36 -11.64
C LYS A 221 -1.89 -9.66 -12.22
N ARG A 222 -0.69 -9.63 -12.78
CA ARG A 222 -0.02 -10.81 -13.33
C ARG A 222 0.16 -11.87 -12.26
N TRP A 223 0.71 -11.47 -11.12
CA TRP A 223 0.96 -12.34 -9.97
C TRP A 223 -0.33 -12.97 -9.42
N GLY A 224 -1.40 -12.17 -9.34
CA GLY A 224 -2.72 -12.65 -8.97
C GLY A 224 -3.32 -13.63 -9.98
N LYS A 225 -3.20 -13.36 -11.29
CA LYS A 225 -3.66 -14.28 -12.35
C LYS A 225 -2.92 -15.62 -12.32
N GLU A 226 -1.59 -15.59 -12.19
CA GLU A 226 -0.75 -16.79 -12.17
C GLU A 226 -1.08 -17.71 -10.98
N ARG A 227 -1.44 -17.13 -9.84
CA ARG A 227 -1.77 -17.87 -8.63
C ARG A 227 -3.28 -18.10 -8.43
N GLY A 228 -4.11 -17.52 -9.26
CA GLY A 228 -5.55 -17.56 -9.11
C GLY A 228 -6.06 -16.76 -7.91
N TRP A 229 -5.33 -15.76 -7.42
CA TRP A 229 -5.67 -14.93 -6.27
C TRP A 229 -6.13 -13.53 -6.67
N CYS A 230 -7.03 -12.95 -5.88
CA CYS A 230 -7.50 -11.59 -6.12
C CYS A 230 -6.40 -10.56 -5.80
N PRO A 231 -5.88 -9.78 -6.79
CA PRO A 231 -4.80 -8.82 -6.55
C PRO A 231 -5.19 -7.74 -5.55
N TYR A 232 -6.43 -7.28 -5.58
CA TYR A 232 -6.93 -6.23 -4.69
C TYR A 232 -6.90 -6.66 -3.21
N TYR A 233 -7.43 -7.83 -2.89
CA TYR A 233 -7.45 -8.31 -1.51
C TYR A 233 -6.07 -8.79 -1.04
N LEU A 234 -5.28 -9.38 -1.94
CA LEU A 234 -3.88 -9.72 -1.68
C LEU A 234 -3.06 -8.50 -1.28
N THR A 235 -3.11 -7.42 -2.07
CA THR A 235 -2.38 -6.18 -1.76
C THR A 235 -2.83 -5.59 -0.44
N ARG A 236 -4.13 -5.58 -0.16
CA ARG A 236 -4.65 -5.09 1.13
C ARG A 236 -4.13 -5.87 2.32
N GLN A 237 -4.01 -7.19 2.22
CA GLN A 237 -3.41 -8.00 3.27
C GLN A 237 -1.90 -7.74 3.39
N ALA A 238 -1.22 -7.59 2.26
CA ALA A 238 0.22 -7.37 2.21
C ALA A 238 0.66 -5.99 2.73
N ILE A 239 -0.25 -5.00 2.85
CA ILE A 239 0.02 -3.68 3.44
C ILE A 239 0.69 -3.81 4.82
N ASN A 240 0.29 -4.78 5.64
CA ASN A 240 0.84 -4.99 6.97
C ASN A 240 2.34 -5.29 6.97
N HIS A 241 2.83 -5.93 5.92
CA HIS A 241 4.21 -6.38 5.78
C HIS A 241 5.03 -5.51 4.82
N ALA A 242 4.40 -4.56 4.14
CA ALA A 242 5.07 -3.67 3.21
C ALA A 242 5.89 -2.60 3.94
N ASN A 243 7.08 -2.30 3.39
CA ASN A 243 7.94 -1.19 3.85
C ASN A 243 7.59 0.12 3.14
N ILE A 244 7.12 0.02 1.89
CA ILE A 244 6.80 1.17 1.04
C ILE A 244 5.43 0.93 0.41
N LEU A 245 4.57 1.93 0.54
CA LEU A 245 3.22 1.95 -0.02
C LEU A 245 3.07 3.16 -0.93
N VAL A 246 2.57 2.94 -2.15
CA VAL A 246 2.26 4.00 -3.10
C VAL A 246 0.78 3.93 -3.45
N PHE A 247 0.04 5.03 -3.24
CA PHE A 247 -1.38 5.07 -3.55
C PHE A 247 -1.89 6.49 -3.80
N ASN A 248 -3.11 6.62 -4.29
CA ASN A 248 -3.70 7.91 -4.58
C ASN A 248 -4.13 8.62 -3.28
N TYR A 249 -4.16 9.95 -3.31
CA TYR A 249 -4.59 10.81 -2.20
C TYR A 249 -5.88 10.38 -1.51
N GLN A 250 -6.85 9.83 -2.25
CA GLN A 250 -8.12 9.37 -1.71
C GLN A 250 -7.97 8.35 -0.57
N TYR A 251 -6.88 7.54 -0.60
CA TYR A 251 -6.63 6.56 0.45
C TYR A 251 -6.22 7.19 1.79
N MET A 252 -5.76 8.44 1.78
CA MET A 252 -5.42 9.19 3.00
C MET A 252 -6.45 10.26 3.35
N LEU A 253 -7.07 10.88 2.35
CA LEU A 253 -7.89 12.08 2.53
C LEU A 253 -9.40 11.80 2.54
N ASP A 254 -9.88 10.73 1.87
CA ASP A 254 -11.29 10.35 1.90
C ASP A 254 -11.59 9.53 3.17
N PRO A 255 -12.39 10.03 4.12
CA PRO A 255 -12.69 9.33 5.37
C PRO A 255 -13.28 7.94 5.19
N LYS A 256 -14.01 7.70 4.08
CA LYS A 256 -14.63 6.41 3.78
C LYS A 256 -13.58 5.34 3.40
N VAL A 257 -12.50 5.77 2.73
CA VAL A 257 -11.43 4.90 2.22
C VAL A 257 -10.25 4.87 3.19
N ALA A 258 -9.87 6.02 3.74
CA ALA A 258 -8.75 6.18 4.66
C ALA A 258 -8.83 5.23 5.88
N LYS A 259 -10.04 5.02 6.41
CA LYS A 259 -10.27 4.09 7.54
C LYS A 259 -9.78 2.66 7.27
N MET A 260 -9.72 2.25 6.00
CA MET A 260 -9.23 0.91 5.62
C MET A 260 -7.70 0.80 5.68
N VAL A 261 -7.00 1.90 5.38
CA VAL A 261 -5.54 1.93 5.28
C VAL A 261 -4.91 2.43 6.57
N SER A 262 -5.53 3.42 7.22
CA SER A 262 -4.98 4.07 8.43
C SER A 262 -4.80 3.12 9.61
N LYS A 263 -5.56 2.04 9.70
CA LYS A 263 -5.41 1.02 10.73
C LYS A 263 -4.09 0.25 10.64
N GLU A 264 -3.53 0.21 9.45
CA GLU A 264 -2.32 -0.55 9.10
C GLU A 264 -1.07 0.36 9.05
N LEU A 265 -1.25 1.68 9.31
CA LEU A 265 -0.15 2.63 9.35
C LEU A 265 0.34 2.78 10.79
N GLU A 266 1.64 2.73 10.94
CA GLU A 266 2.33 2.98 12.19
C GLU A 266 2.42 4.48 12.47
N ALA A 267 2.51 4.87 13.73
CA ALA A 267 2.62 6.29 14.13
C ALA A 267 3.88 6.96 13.56
N GLU A 268 4.95 6.19 13.37
CA GLU A 268 6.24 6.62 12.84
C GLU A 268 6.31 6.60 11.31
N SER A 269 5.20 6.30 10.62
CA SER A 269 5.16 6.26 9.15
C SER A 269 5.52 7.61 8.53
N ILE A 270 6.34 7.57 7.48
CA ILE A 270 6.75 8.75 6.72
C ILE A 270 5.75 8.94 5.58
N ILE A 271 4.97 10.02 5.62
CA ILE A 271 3.94 10.29 4.61
C ILE A 271 4.43 11.39 3.68
N VAL A 272 4.43 11.09 2.38
CA VAL A 272 4.78 12.02 1.31
C VAL A 272 3.56 12.33 0.47
N PHE A 273 3.21 13.60 0.31
CA PHE A 273 2.23 14.06 -0.66
C PHE A 273 2.96 14.71 -1.83
N ASP A 274 2.99 14.05 -2.97
CA ASP A 274 3.57 14.61 -4.20
C ASP A 274 2.57 15.57 -4.86
N GLU A 275 3.05 16.70 -5.40
CA GLU A 275 2.20 17.75 -5.97
C GLU A 275 1.10 18.22 -4.99
N ALA A 276 1.49 18.48 -3.74
CA ALA A 276 0.60 18.74 -2.61
C ALA A 276 -0.37 19.93 -2.80
N HIS A 277 -0.15 20.79 -3.80
CA HIS A 277 -1.07 21.85 -4.18
C HIS A 277 -2.47 21.34 -4.63
N ASN A 278 -2.59 20.04 -4.93
CA ASN A 278 -3.86 19.42 -5.30
C ASN A 278 -4.67 18.91 -4.10
N ILE A 279 -4.14 18.96 -2.88
CA ILE A 279 -4.79 18.37 -1.69
C ILE A 279 -6.17 18.98 -1.45
N ASP A 280 -6.29 20.31 -1.53
CA ASP A 280 -7.54 21.02 -1.26
C ASP A 280 -8.67 20.55 -2.18
N SER A 281 -8.41 20.42 -3.47
CA SER A 281 -9.41 19.98 -4.45
C SER A 281 -9.85 18.54 -4.18
N ILE A 282 -8.94 17.66 -3.80
CA ILE A 282 -9.25 16.26 -3.46
C ILE A 282 -10.03 16.18 -2.14
N CYS A 283 -9.71 17.00 -1.14
CA CYS A 283 -10.50 17.08 0.10
C CYS A 283 -11.92 17.55 -0.16
N ILE A 284 -12.10 18.58 -0.99
CA ILE A 284 -13.42 19.08 -1.39
C ILE A 284 -14.21 17.98 -2.11
N GLU A 285 -13.59 17.27 -3.06
CA GLU A 285 -14.23 16.17 -3.77
C GLU A 285 -14.63 15.04 -2.82
N ALA A 286 -13.74 14.62 -1.92
CA ALA A 286 -13.99 13.54 -0.96
C ALA A 286 -15.13 13.86 0.03
N LEU A 287 -15.28 15.11 0.40
CA LEU A 287 -16.34 15.60 1.32
C LEU A 287 -17.62 16.04 0.60
N SER A 288 -17.60 16.10 -0.73
CA SER A 288 -18.74 16.48 -1.54
C SER A 288 -19.65 15.29 -1.84
N VAL A 289 -20.94 15.52 -1.82
CA VAL A 289 -21.96 14.53 -2.20
C VAL A 289 -22.80 15.12 -3.31
N THR A 290 -22.85 14.44 -4.47
CA THR A 290 -23.71 14.83 -5.57
C THR A 290 -24.97 13.97 -5.54
N ILE A 291 -26.13 14.60 -5.37
CA ILE A 291 -27.44 13.97 -5.44
C ILE A 291 -28.07 14.41 -6.75
N ASN A 292 -28.35 13.46 -7.62
CA ASN A 292 -29.07 13.69 -8.87
C ASN A 292 -30.47 13.06 -8.81
N ASP A 293 -31.37 13.49 -9.67
CA ASP A 293 -32.78 13.02 -9.68
C ASP A 293 -32.86 11.50 -9.88
N ARG A 294 -32.02 10.92 -10.75
CA ARG A 294 -31.95 9.47 -10.96
C ARG A 294 -31.57 8.72 -9.70
N GLY A 295 -30.55 9.21 -8.98
CA GLY A 295 -30.08 8.62 -7.73
C GLY A 295 -31.16 8.67 -6.66
N LEU A 296 -31.86 9.81 -6.55
CA LEU A 296 -32.97 9.99 -5.61
C LEU A 296 -34.12 9.03 -5.92
N GLU A 297 -34.55 8.94 -7.18
CA GLU A 297 -35.59 7.98 -7.60
C GLU A 297 -35.19 6.52 -7.34
N GLN A 298 -33.92 6.17 -7.62
CA GLN A 298 -33.44 4.82 -7.36
C GLN A 298 -33.36 4.49 -5.87
N ALA A 299 -32.92 5.45 -5.05
CA ALA A 299 -32.92 5.33 -3.60
C ALA A 299 -34.36 5.16 -3.05
N THR A 300 -35.29 5.95 -3.53
CA THR A 300 -36.72 5.87 -3.16
C THR A 300 -37.31 4.51 -3.52
N ARG A 301 -37.04 4.00 -4.73
CA ARG A 301 -37.48 2.67 -5.16
C ARG A 301 -36.87 1.55 -4.31
N SER A 302 -35.56 1.66 -3.99
CA SER A 302 -34.87 0.69 -3.15
C SER A 302 -35.41 0.68 -1.72
N LEU A 303 -35.69 1.86 -1.15
CA LEU A 303 -36.30 2.00 0.16
C LEU A 303 -37.71 1.42 0.18
N GLY A 304 -38.53 1.66 -0.85
CA GLY A 304 -39.86 1.06 -0.99
C GLY A 304 -39.80 -0.49 -1.03
N ARG A 305 -38.88 -1.06 -1.78
CA ARG A 305 -38.64 -2.52 -1.81
C ARG A 305 -38.24 -3.06 -0.44
N LEU A 306 -37.29 -2.39 0.23
CA LEU A 306 -36.86 -2.77 1.57
C LEU A 306 -38.01 -2.74 2.56
N THR A 307 -38.81 -1.66 2.57
CA THR A 307 -39.96 -1.52 3.44
C THR A 307 -41.00 -2.63 3.21
N THR A 308 -41.25 -2.97 1.94
CA THR A 308 -42.17 -4.06 1.60
C THR A 308 -41.63 -5.42 2.08
N GLU A 309 -40.35 -5.71 1.89
CA GLU A 309 -39.73 -6.95 2.32
C GLU A 309 -39.66 -7.06 3.85
N VAL A 310 -39.33 -5.99 4.56
CA VAL A 310 -39.37 -5.93 6.03
C VAL A 310 -40.79 -6.17 6.54
N SER A 311 -41.79 -5.59 5.90
CA SER A 311 -43.21 -5.80 6.28
C SER A 311 -43.63 -7.25 6.04
N ARG A 312 -43.19 -7.87 4.93
CA ARG A 312 -43.43 -9.27 4.62
C ARG A 312 -42.83 -10.20 5.68
N ILE A 313 -41.57 -9.96 6.04
CA ILE A 313 -40.86 -10.77 7.06
C ILE A 313 -41.53 -10.57 8.44
N LYS A 314 -41.89 -9.34 8.81
CA LYS A 314 -42.61 -9.04 10.06
C LYS A 314 -43.92 -9.80 10.15
N SER A 315 -44.67 -9.91 9.05
CA SER A 315 -45.96 -10.60 9.03
C SER A 315 -45.80 -12.14 9.01
N SER A 316 -44.68 -12.66 8.48
CA SER A 316 -44.49 -14.11 8.36
C SER A 316 -43.76 -14.75 9.56
N ASP A 317 -43.00 -13.98 10.34
CA ASP A 317 -42.11 -14.56 11.36
C ASP A 317 -41.91 -13.65 12.58
N SER A 318 -43.00 -13.19 13.18
CA SER A 318 -42.98 -12.24 14.32
C SER A 318 -42.24 -12.79 15.55
N GLN A 319 -42.33 -14.11 15.80
CA GLN A 319 -41.64 -14.75 16.94
C GLN A 319 -40.14 -14.77 16.77
N ARG A 320 -39.67 -15.10 15.58
CA ARG A 320 -38.25 -15.13 15.27
C ARG A 320 -37.62 -13.72 15.34
N LEU A 321 -38.31 -12.73 14.78
CA LEU A 321 -37.88 -11.33 14.85
C LEU A 321 -37.79 -10.80 16.29
N GLN A 322 -38.73 -11.20 17.15
CA GLN A 322 -38.73 -10.82 18.56
C GLN A 322 -37.52 -11.44 19.29
N GLN A 323 -37.15 -12.67 18.95
CA GLN A 323 -36.01 -13.37 19.53
C GLN A 323 -34.67 -12.80 19.04
N GLU A 324 -34.55 -12.48 17.74
CA GLU A 324 -33.37 -11.84 17.16
C GLU A 324 -33.20 -10.39 17.69
N TYR A 325 -34.30 -9.64 17.86
CA TYR A 325 -34.27 -8.32 18.49
C TYR A 325 -33.79 -8.40 19.95
N GLN A 326 -34.26 -9.37 20.71
CA GLN A 326 -33.86 -9.58 22.09
C GLN A 326 -32.37 -9.95 22.22
N ASN A 327 -31.87 -10.80 21.32
CA ASN A 327 -30.45 -11.13 21.25
C ASN A 327 -29.58 -9.91 20.87
N LEU A 328 -30.06 -9.06 20.00
CA LEU A 328 -29.36 -7.83 19.62
C LEU A 328 -29.31 -6.81 20.78
N VAL A 329 -30.43 -6.61 21.48
CA VAL A 329 -30.51 -5.75 22.66
C VAL A 329 -29.57 -6.28 23.77
N ASN A 330 -29.61 -7.57 24.05
CA ASN A 330 -28.73 -8.18 25.05
C ASN A 330 -27.24 -8.02 24.65
N GLY A 331 -26.90 -8.21 23.39
CA GLY A 331 -25.53 -8.00 22.90
C GLY A 331 -25.07 -6.53 23.01
N LEU A 332 -25.96 -5.56 22.86
CA LEU A 332 -25.65 -4.13 23.04
C LEU A 332 -25.51 -3.76 24.53
N ILE A 333 -26.29 -4.39 25.40
CA ILE A 333 -26.16 -4.23 26.86
C ILE A 333 -24.83 -4.84 27.33
N ASP A 334 -24.47 -6.03 26.87
CA ASP A 334 -23.20 -6.69 27.21
C ASP A 334 -21.97 -5.90 26.75
N GLN A 335 -22.12 -5.12 25.69
CA GLN A 335 -21.08 -4.23 25.18
C GLN A 335 -21.07 -2.83 25.84
N GLY A 336 -21.96 -2.58 26.80
CA GLY A 336 -22.09 -1.30 27.49
C GLY A 336 -22.61 -0.14 26.60
N LEU A 337 -23.24 -0.47 25.47
CA LEU A 337 -23.80 0.51 24.54
C LEU A 337 -25.27 0.87 24.85
N LEU A 338 -25.93 0.08 25.68
CA LEU A 338 -27.27 0.31 26.21
C LEU A 338 -27.30 -0.04 27.71
N GLU A 339 -28.00 0.76 28.50
CA GLU A 339 -28.29 0.44 29.90
C GLU A 339 -29.35 -0.67 29.96
N ALA A 340 -29.16 -1.64 30.84
CA ALA A 340 -30.20 -2.64 31.09
C ALA A 340 -31.46 -1.97 31.65
N PRO A 341 -32.66 -2.28 31.12
CA PRO A 341 -33.90 -1.70 31.67
C PRO A 341 -34.01 -2.10 33.15
N ALA A 342 -34.16 -1.09 34.00
CA ALA A 342 -34.47 -1.33 35.39
C ALA A 342 -35.78 -2.14 35.49
N ASN A 343 -35.74 -3.23 36.25
CA ASN A 343 -36.88 -4.10 36.47
C ASN A 343 -38.09 -3.31 36.97
N ASP A 344 -38.91 -2.83 36.08
CA ASP A 344 -40.23 -2.36 36.42
C ASP A 344 -41.24 -2.93 35.39
N SER A 345 -42.24 -3.60 35.93
CA SER A 345 -43.29 -4.31 35.20
C SER A 345 -44.21 -3.36 34.45
N GLY A 346 -43.79 -2.96 33.26
CA GLY A 346 -44.61 -2.16 32.39
C GLY A 346 -43.92 -1.98 31.02
N LEU A 347 -44.54 -2.51 29.99
CA LEU A 347 -44.14 -2.26 28.60
C LEU A 347 -44.06 -0.74 28.34
N SER A 348 -42.89 -0.17 28.39
CA SER A 348 -42.64 1.16 27.87
C SER A 348 -41.80 1.07 26.60
N SER A 349 -42.35 1.61 25.55
CA SER A 349 -41.73 1.78 24.24
C SER A 349 -40.38 2.50 24.37
N VAL A 350 -39.31 1.81 23.97
CA VAL A 350 -37.99 2.41 23.80
C VAL A 350 -38.04 3.34 22.57
N SER A 351 -38.03 4.62 22.80
CA SER A 351 -37.85 5.63 21.74
C SER A 351 -36.37 5.75 21.45
N LEU A 352 -35.93 5.29 20.27
CA LEU A 352 -34.61 5.61 19.73
C LEU A 352 -34.61 7.09 19.33
N VAL A 353 -33.88 7.91 20.07
CA VAL A 353 -33.48 9.25 19.62
C VAL A 353 -32.23 9.08 18.82
N ILE A 354 -32.32 9.28 17.51
CA ILE A 354 -31.18 9.40 16.59
C ILE A 354 -30.96 10.90 16.42
N ASP A 355 -29.88 11.43 17.00
CA ASP A 355 -29.32 12.74 16.65
C ASP A 355 -28.45 12.64 15.40
#